data_5162afdc920cec1f1a8a500476d4be4e
#
_entry.id   5162afdc920cec1f1a8a500476d4be4e
#
_cell.length_a   1.000
_cell.length_b   1.000
_cell.length_c   1.000
_cell.angle_alpha   90.00
_cell.angle_beta   90.00
_cell.angle_gamma   90.00
#
_symmetry.space_group_name_H-M   'P 1'
#
loop_
_entity.id
_entity.type
_entity.pdbx_description
1 polymer ?
#
loop_
_entity_poly.entity_id
_entity_poly.type
_entity_poly.pdbx_seq_one_letter_code
_entity_poly.pdbx_strand_id
1 'polypeptide(L)'
;MSLNNLVKRLQDIMRNDAGINGDAQRIEQMVWILFLKVYDAKEEIWEFYDENYTSIIPEELRWRNWAVDHKDGKALTGDALLDFVNGKLFPTLKAIEIDENTPMSQIIVRTAFEDNNNYMKDGILLRQVINVIDEIDFEEYEDRHAFGEIYETILRSLQSAGNSGEFYTPRAVTDFMVQMIKPKLGESIADFACGTGGFLTSALKVLDAQVQSVEDRTVYSNSIYGIEKKALPFLLCATNMLLHDIDNPRIIHGNSLEKNVREYKESDRFDVILMNPPYGGNEKEGVKQNFPADLRSSETADLFMSVIMYRLKQNGRCAIILPDGFLFGTDNAKMAIKEKLLSEFNLHTVIRMPHSVFAPYTSITTNILFFDRTHPTTETWFYRLDMPEGYKNFSKTKPMKLEHFAPAIEWWDNREEITIDGFDKAKKYTVEELKARSYNIDLCGYPHEEEEILPPKELIQQYQEKRASLNADIDRILAQITDILGIDITEEGDE
;
A
#
# COMPACT_ATOMS: atom_id res chain seq x y z
N MET A 1 -2.48 27.55 -3.43
CA MET A 1 -2.08 26.92 -4.72
C MET A 1 -2.77 25.56 -4.80
N SER A 2 -3.29 25.08 -5.98
CA SER A 2 -3.90 23.73 -5.99
C SER A 2 -2.80 22.68 -5.83
N LEU A 3 -3.05 21.68 -5.01
CA LEU A 3 -2.11 20.63 -4.60
C LEU A 3 -1.51 19.83 -5.76
N ASN A 4 -2.31 19.56 -6.80
CA ASN A 4 -1.84 18.91 -8.01
C ASN A 4 -0.80 19.74 -8.77
N ASN A 5 -0.86 21.07 -8.65
CA ASN A 5 0.11 21.96 -9.27
C ASN A 5 1.44 21.94 -8.53
N LEU A 6 1.47 21.76 -7.23
CA LEU A 6 2.70 21.70 -6.43
C LEU A 6 3.51 20.43 -6.77
N VAL A 7 2.89 19.25 -6.73
CA VAL A 7 3.58 17.99 -7.10
C VAL A 7 4.08 18.05 -8.55
N LYS A 8 3.27 18.60 -9.46
CA LYS A 8 3.69 18.78 -10.86
C LYS A 8 4.88 19.73 -10.97
N ARG A 9 4.87 20.86 -10.27
CA ARG A 9 5.98 21.83 -10.24
C ARG A 9 7.26 21.18 -9.74
N LEU A 10 7.21 20.41 -8.64
CA LEU A 10 8.34 19.66 -8.13
C LEU A 10 8.89 18.67 -9.15
N GLN A 11 8.02 17.88 -9.78
CA GLN A 11 8.43 16.94 -10.82
C GLN A 11 9.03 17.61 -12.04
N ASP A 12 8.49 18.76 -12.46
CA ASP A 12 8.99 19.51 -13.60
C ASP A 12 10.38 20.11 -13.35
N ILE A 13 10.67 20.58 -12.12
CA ILE A 13 12.00 21.01 -11.73
C ILE A 13 12.98 19.83 -11.79
N MET A 14 12.63 18.70 -11.17
CA MET A 14 13.51 17.53 -11.09
C MET A 14 13.75 16.84 -12.43
N ARG A 15 12.84 16.95 -13.41
CA ARG A 15 13.05 16.44 -14.79
C ARG A 15 14.23 17.08 -15.50
N ASN A 16 14.60 18.28 -15.12
CA ASN A 16 15.73 19.01 -15.71
C ASN A 16 17.07 18.62 -15.08
N ASP A 17 17.08 17.85 -14.00
CA ASP A 17 18.30 17.42 -13.32
C ASP A 17 18.87 16.13 -13.95
N ALA A 18 20.18 16.17 -14.29
CA ALA A 18 20.87 15.05 -14.94
C ALA A 18 21.05 13.82 -14.05
N GLY A 19 20.87 13.95 -12.73
CA GLY A 19 20.99 12.86 -11.77
C GLY A 19 19.70 12.07 -11.57
N ILE A 20 18.56 12.57 -12.06
CA ILE A 20 17.24 12.00 -11.84
C ILE A 20 16.79 11.18 -13.06
N ASN A 21 16.74 9.86 -12.90
CA ASN A 21 16.33 8.93 -13.95
C ASN A 21 14.95 8.30 -13.65
N GLY A 22 13.88 8.98 -14.05
CA GLY A 22 12.52 8.45 -13.97
C GLY A 22 11.73 8.84 -12.71
N ASP A 23 10.46 8.39 -12.68
CA ASP A 23 9.50 8.79 -11.64
C ASP A 23 9.87 8.26 -10.26
N ALA A 24 10.44 7.06 -10.16
CA ALA A 24 10.83 6.46 -8.89
C ALA A 24 11.84 7.34 -8.14
N GLN A 25 12.93 7.75 -8.83
CA GLN A 25 13.94 8.61 -8.21
C GLN A 25 13.42 10.01 -7.87
N ARG A 26 12.48 10.55 -8.68
CA ARG A 26 11.82 11.82 -8.33
C ARG A 26 11.06 11.72 -7.01
N ILE A 27 10.40 10.60 -6.81
CA ILE A 27 9.63 10.37 -5.59
C ILE A 27 10.56 10.16 -4.40
N GLU A 28 11.58 9.32 -4.52
CA GLU A 28 12.59 9.13 -3.48
C GLU A 28 13.24 10.46 -3.09
N GLN A 29 13.55 11.29 -4.07
CA GLN A 29 14.11 12.63 -3.85
C GLN A 29 13.14 13.55 -3.11
N MET A 30 11.86 13.56 -3.44
CA MET A 30 10.85 14.36 -2.74
C MET A 30 10.66 13.91 -1.29
N VAL A 31 10.64 12.59 -1.06
CA VAL A 31 10.20 12.02 0.21
C VAL A 31 11.15 12.36 1.36
N TRP A 32 12.47 12.28 1.16
CA TRP A 32 13.39 12.66 2.24
C TRP A 32 13.37 14.17 2.56
N ILE A 33 13.14 15.02 1.54
CA ILE A 33 13.04 16.48 1.75
C ILE A 33 11.75 16.79 2.54
N LEU A 34 10.64 16.19 2.12
CA LEU A 34 9.36 16.32 2.82
C LEU A 34 9.42 15.79 4.25
N PHE A 35 10.08 14.65 4.46
CA PHE A 35 10.28 14.10 5.79
C PHE A 35 10.98 15.08 6.72
N LEU A 36 12.09 15.67 6.29
CA LEU A 36 12.81 16.65 7.11
C LEU A 36 11.97 17.88 7.45
N LYS A 37 11.20 18.39 6.49
CA LYS A 37 10.30 19.53 6.73
C LYS A 37 9.20 19.19 7.73
N VAL A 38 8.55 18.02 7.57
CA VAL A 38 7.51 17.55 8.51
C VAL A 38 8.09 17.30 9.89
N TYR A 39 9.26 16.67 9.94
CA TYR A 39 9.92 16.35 11.21
C TYR A 39 10.29 17.61 11.99
N ASP A 40 10.86 18.60 11.30
CA ASP A 40 11.23 19.90 11.90
C ASP A 40 10.01 20.65 12.45
N ALA A 41 8.89 20.65 11.71
CA ALA A 41 7.64 21.24 12.19
C ALA A 41 7.08 20.51 13.44
N LYS A 42 7.24 19.20 13.51
CA LYS A 42 6.89 18.41 14.71
C LYS A 42 7.85 18.70 15.87
N GLU A 43 9.14 18.85 15.60
CA GLU A 43 10.11 19.22 16.65
C GLU A 43 9.80 20.57 17.29
N GLU A 44 9.33 21.58 16.54
CA GLU A 44 8.89 22.87 17.09
C GLU A 44 7.74 22.70 18.09
N ILE A 45 6.79 21.81 17.79
CA ILE A 45 5.69 21.48 18.69
C ILE A 45 6.21 20.76 19.95
N TRP A 46 7.11 19.78 19.79
CA TRP A 46 7.65 19.02 20.92
C TRP A 46 8.52 19.89 21.82
N GLU A 47 9.36 20.76 21.25
CA GLU A 47 10.15 21.77 22.00
C GLU A 47 9.26 22.75 22.76
N PHE A 48 8.09 23.10 22.23
CA PHE A 48 7.14 23.98 22.91
C PHE A 48 6.48 23.32 24.11
N TYR A 49 6.14 22.03 24.03
CA TYR A 49 5.45 21.31 25.10
C TYR A 49 6.37 20.64 26.12
N ASP A 50 7.62 20.37 25.78
CA ASP A 50 8.61 19.73 26.65
C ASP A 50 9.91 20.52 26.67
N GLU A 51 10.12 21.30 27.73
CA GLU A 51 11.34 22.09 27.94
C GLU A 51 12.63 21.24 28.01
N ASN A 52 12.52 19.93 28.25
CA ASN A 52 13.65 19.00 28.29
C ASN A 52 13.83 18.24 26.97
N TYR A 53 13.01 18.52 25.96
CA TYR A 53 13.16 17.89 24.67
C TYR A 53 14.54 18.19 24.07
N THR A 54 15.19 17.15 23.59
CA THR A 54 16.48 17.28 22.90
C THR A 54 16.37 16.61 21.53
N SER A 55 16.55 17.39 20.49
CA SER A 55 16.56 16.87 19.13
C SER A 55 17.73 15.92 18.90
N ILE A 56 17.48 14.83 18.19
CA ILE A 56 18.53 13.93 17.70
C ILE A 56 19.24 14.51 16.46
N ILE A 57 18.58 15.47 15.77
CA ILE A 57 19.17 16.17 14.62
C ILE A 57 20.03 17.31 15.16
N PRO A 58 21.34 17.37 14.81
CA PRO A 58 22.19 18.51 15.16
C PRO A 58 21.58 19.83 14.68
N GLU A 59 21.72 20.88 15.48
CA GLU A 59 21.06 22.16 15.28
C GLU A 59 21.26 22.72 13.87
N GLU A 60 22.49 22.66 13.35
CA GLU A 60 22.81 23.16 12.01
C GLU A 60 22.23 22.31 10.87
N LEU A 61 21.69 21.12 11.15
CA LEU A 61 21.07 20.21 10.19
C LEU A 61 19.54 20.22 10.25
N ARG A 62 18.94 20.92 11.21
CA ARG A 62 17.48 21.10 11.29
C ARG A 62 17.00 21.93 10.11
N TRP A 63 15.86 21.57 9.54
CA TRP A 63 15.31 22.21 8.34
C TRP A 63 15.31 23.73 8.45
N ARG A 64 14.82 24.28 9.56
CA ARG A 64 14.71 25.72 9.84
C ARG A 64 16.05 26.47 9.73
N ASN A 65 17.19 25.80 9.92
CA ASN A 65 18.51 26.44 9.99
C ASN A 65 19.29 26.40 8.67
N TRP A 66 18.99 25.49 7.74
CA TRP A 66 19.72 25.40 6.47
C TRP A 66 18.85 25.46 5.21
N ALA A 67 17.59 25.01 5.32
CA ALA A 67 16.73 24.88 4.17
C ALA A 67 15.90 26.14 3.89
N VAL A 68 15.52 26.89 4.93
CA VAL A 68 14.73 28.11 4.81
C VAL A 68 15.52 29.22 4.15
N ASP A 69 14.96 29.86 3.11
CA ASP A 69 15.51 31.02 2.47
C ASP A 69 14.96 32.30 3.10
N HIS A 70 15.72 32.89 4.02
CA HIS A 70 15.39 34.17 4.68
C HIS A 70 15.51 35.38 3.78
N LYS A 71 15.82 35.21 2.49
CA LYS A 71 16.00 36.28 1.50
C LYS A 71 17.11 37.27 1.85
N ASP A 72 18.07 36.83 2.67
CA ASP A 72 19.25 37.59 3.10
C ASP A 72 20.50 37.29 2.24
N GLY A 73 20.37 36.48 1.20
CA GLY A 73 21.41 36.04 0.29
C GLY A 73 22.37 34.99 0.84
N LYS A 74 22.05 34.37 1.99
CA LYS A 74 22.91 33.36 2.64
C LYS A 74 22.44 31.93 2.40
N ALA A 75 21.26 31.73 1.82
CA ALA A 75 20.74 30.39 1.53
C ALA A 75 21.70 29.61 0.63
N LEU A 76 22.05 28.39 1.06
CA LEU A 76 22.94 27.51 0.29
C LEU A 76 22.30 27.18 -1.07
N THR A 77 23.11 27.27 -2.14
CA THR A 77 22.70 26.93 -3.52
C THR A 77 23.90 26.41 -4.32
N GLY A 78 23.67 25.85 -5.51
CA GLY A 78 24.73 25.33 -6.37
C GLY A 78 25.57 24.25 -5.67
N ASP A 79 26.89 24.27 -5.97
CA ASP A 79 27.84 23.26 -5.44
C ASP A 79 27.89 23.27 -3.91
N ALA A 80 27.79 24.44 -3.27
CA ALA A 80 27.79 24.54 -1.82
C ALA A 80 26.61 23.82 -1.17
N LEU A 81 25.44 23.83 -1.79
CA LEU A 81 24.28 23.06 -1.31
C LEU A 81 24.48 21.56 -1.51
N LEU A 82 25.02 21.16 -2.66
CA LEU A 82 25.30 19.74 -2.93
C LEU A 82 26.36 19.18 -1.96
N ASP A 83 27.43 19.94 -1.71
CA ASP A 83 28.48 19.56 -0.76
C ASP A 83 27.92 19.46 0.66
N PHE A 84 27.05 20.37 1.07
CA PHE A 84 26.37 20.30 2.36
C PHE A 84 25.49 19.07 2.46
N VAL A 85 24.61 18.82 1.47
CA VAL A 85 23.67 17.69 1.50
C VAL A 85 24.42 16.36 1.45
N ASN A 86 25.35 16.19 0.50
CA ASN A 86 26.03 14.91 0.28
C ASN A 86 27.19 14.68 1.26
N GLY A 87 27.90 15.74 1.66
CA GLY A 87 29.09 15.64 2.50
C GLY A 87 28.85 15.81 4.00
N LYS A 88 27.74 16.46 4.39
CA LYS A 88 27.44 16.72 5.79
C LYS A 88 26.07 16.17 6.22
N LEU A 89 24.97 16.59 5.60
CA LEU A 89 23.61 16.23 6.03
C LEU A 89 23.39 14.70 6.04
N PHE A 90 23.50 14.05 4.88
CA PHE A 90 23.27 12.61 4.78
C PHE A 90 24.25 11.79 5.63
N PRO A 91 25.59 12.01 5.58
CA PRO A 91 26.51 11.25 6.41
C PRO A 91 26.23 11.38 7.91
N THR A 92 25.89 12.59 8.39
CA THR A 92 25.61 12.81 9.80
C THR A 92 24.32 12.12 10.24
N LEU A 93 23.23 12.26 9.46
CA LEU A 93 21.95 11.62 9.80
C LEU A 93 22.01 10.09 9.74
N LYS A 94 22.80 9.51 8.83
CA LYS A 94 23.08 8.07 8.78
C LYS A 94 23.89 7.57 9.98
N ALA A 95 24.75 8.40 10.54
CA ALA A 95 25.66 8.05 11.63
C ALA A 95 25.10 8.38 13.03
N ILE A 96 23.85 8.85 13.13
CA ILE A 96 23.20 9.11 14.42
C ILE A 96 23.24 7.83 15.27
N GLU A 97 23.77 7.96 16.50
CA GLU A 97 23.79 6.87 17.47
C GLU A 97 22.40 6.71 18.12
N ILE A 98 21.92 5.49 18.16
CA ILE A 98 20.66 5.11 18.80
C ILE A 98 20.94 4.04 19.85
N ASP A 99 20.28 4.12 20.99
CA ASP A 99 20.35 3.18 22.09
C ASP A 99 18.96 2.66 22.51
N GLU A 100 18.92 1.86 23.55
CA GLU A 100 17.67 1.24 24.07
C GLU A 100 16.64 2.27 24.58
N ASN A 101 17.07 3.47 24.90
CA ASN A 101 16.23 4.53 25.45
C ASN A 101 15.82 5.56 24.39
N THR A 102 16.39 5.48 23.20
CA THR A 102 16.09 6.42 22.12
C THR A 102 14.63 6.28 21.67
N PRO A 103 13.81 7.35 21.73
CA PRO A 103 12.41 7.31 21.30
C PRO A 103 12.27 6.90 19.82
N MET A 104 11.19 6.21 19.48
CA MET A 104 10.93 5.75 18.14
C MET A 104 10.86 6.91 17.12
N SER A 105 10.32 8.06 17.53
CA SER A 105 10.32 9.29 16.74
C SER A 105 11.73 9.72 16.30
N GLN A 106 12.73 9.49 17.13
CA GLN A 106 14.12 9.79 16.84
C GLN A 106 14.82 8.69 16.04
N ILE A 107 14.52 7.41 16.34
CA ILE A 107 15.03 6.25 15.59
C ILE A 107 14.67 6.35 14.11
N ILE A 108 13.46 6.83 13.81
CA ILE A 108 12.96 7.00 12.44
C ILE A 108 13.87 7.94 11.64
N VAL A 109 14.46 8.97 12.23
CA VAL A 109 15.37 9.91 11.52
C VAL A 109 16.55 9.16 10.93
N ARG A 110 17.28 8.39 11.74
CA ARG A 110 18.39 7.59 11.25
C ARG A 110 17.95 6.59 10.18
N THR A 111 16.89 5.84 10.48
CA THR A 111 16.36 4.80 9.58
C THR A 111 15.91 5.39 8.25
N ALA A 112 15.33 6.61 8.27
CA ALA A 112 14.90 7.32 7.07
C ALA A 112 16.07 7.63 6.12
N PHE A 113 17.28 7.83 6.65
CA PHE A 113 18.45 8.17 5.86
C PHE A 113 19.36 6.96 5.57
N GLU A 114 19.27 5.86 6.29
CA GLU A 114 20.19 4.72 6.18
C GLU A 114 20.33 4.23 4.73
N ASP A 115 19.23 4.04 4.02
CA ASP A 115 19.21 3.52 2.65
C ASP A 115 18.87 4.58 1.58
N ASN A 116 18.62 5.84 1.99
CA ASN A 116 18.28 6.92 1.07
C ASN A 116 19.52 7.70 0.63
N ASN A 117 19.44 8.32 -0.55
CA ASN A 117 20.49 9.13 -1.14
C ASN A 117 19.90 10.37 -1.84
N ASN A 118 20.70 11.42 -1.94
CA ASN A 118 20.38 12.52 -2.84
C ASN A 118 20.79 12.14 -4.27
N TYR A 119 19.85 12.16 -5.20
CA TYR A 119 20.08 11.85 -6.62
C TYR A 119 20.39 13.09 -7.44
N MET A 120 19.94 14.27 -7.01
CA MET A 120 20.13 15.51 -7.75
C MET A 120 21.61 15.90 -7.82
N LYS A 121 22.02 16.35 -9.00
CA LYS A 121 23.39 16.81 -9.31
C LYS A 121 23.49 18.29 -9.59
N ASP A 122 22.39 18.99 -9.68
CA ASP A 122 22.32 20.44 -9.84
C ASP A 122 21.80 21.08 -8.54
N GLY A 123 22.69 21.77 -7.81
CA GLY A 123 22.33 22.40 -6.54
C GLY A 123 21.43 23.62 -6.69
N ILE A 124 21.33 24.21 -7.89
CA ILE A 124 20.36 25.29 -8.16
C ILE A 124 18.97 24.70 -8.27
N LEU A 125 18.81 23.59 -9.01
CA LEU A 125 17.54 22.87 -9.11
C LEU A 125 17.13 22.29 -7.75
N LEU A 126 18.08 21.75 -6.98
CA LEU A 126 17.82 21.27 -5.62
C LEU A 126 17.31 22.39 -4.72
N ARG A 127 17.90 23.60 -4.77
CA ARG A 127 17.41 24.78 -4.04
C ARG A 127 15.98 25.14 -4.45
N GLN A 128 15.66 25.08 -5.75
CA GLN A 128 14.29 25.34 -6.21
C GLN A 128 13.29 24.33 -5.66
N VAL A 129 13.65 23.04 -5.58
CA VAL A 129 12.82 22.00 -4.98
C VAL A 129 12.59 22.28 -3.49
N ILE A 130 13.66 22.60 -2.75
CA ILE A 130 13.58 22.92 -1.32
C ILE A 130 12.68 24.14 -1.09
N ASN A 131 12.85 25.21 -1.86
CA ASN A 131 12.02 26.41 -1.72
C ASN A 131 10.53 26.13 -1.97
N VAL A 132 10.21 25.29 -2.96
CA VAL A 132 8.80 24.89 -3.23
C VAL A 132 8.21 24.11 -2.06
N ILE A 133 9.00 23.25 -1.41
CA ILE A 133 8.56 22.47 -0.24
C ILE A 133 8.46 23.39 0.99
N ASP A 134 9.35 24.38 1.11
CA ASP A 134 9.34 25.32 2.22
C ASP A 134 8.14 26.28 2.21
N GLU A 135 7.52 26.50 1.03
CA GLU A 135 6.25 27.26 0.88
C GLU A 135 5.06 26.60 1.61
N ILE A 136 5.19 25.34 2.05
CA ILE A 136 4.12 24.58 2.74
C ILE A 136 4.15 24.94 4.23
N ASP A 137 3.05 25.47 4.74
CA ASP A 137 2.88 25.76 6.16
C ASP A 137 2.18 24.59 6.87
N PHE A 138 2.83 24.01 7.88
CA PHE A 138 2.29 22.91 8.68
C PHE A 138 1.64 23.36 9.98
N GLU A 139 1.70 24.64 10.31
CA GLU A 139 1.09 25.16 11.53
C GLU A 139 -0.44 25.28 11.38
N GLU A 140 -0.93 25.59 10.16
CA GLU A 140 -2.36 25.67 9.90
C GLU A 140 -2.98 24.27 9.71
N TYR A 141 -4.08 23.99 10.43
CA TYR A 141 -4.82 22.71 10.34
C TYR A 141 -5.29 22.39 8.92
N GLU A 142 -5.72 23.42 8.16
CA GLU A 142 -6.15 23.27 6.76
C GLU A 142 -4.97 22.85 5.86
N ASP A 143 -3.75 23.35 6.10
CA ASP A 143 -2.57 23.02 5.33
C ASP A 143 -2.02 21.63 5.68
N ARG A 144 -2.19 21.13 6.92
CA ARG A 144 -1.89 19.75 7.28
C ARG A 144 -2.80 18.75 6.56
N HIS A 145 -4.11 19.05 6.47
CA HIS A 145 -5.03 18.25 5.65
C HIS A 145 -4.68 18.30 4.16
N ALA A 146 -4.38 19.51 3.66
CA ALA A 146 -3.93 19.71 2.31
C ALA A 146 -2.63 18.93 2.01
N PHE A 147 -1.72 18.85 2.98
CA PHE A 147 -0.50 18.05 2.84
C PHE A 147 -0.78 16.55 2.83
N GLY A 148 -1.71 16.06 3.62
CA GLY A 148 -2.20 14.68 3.51
C GLY A 148 -2.68 14.35 2.09
N GLU A 149 -3.35 15.30 1.41
CA GLU A 149 -3.75 15.14 0.00
C GLU A 149 -2.58 15.22 -0.99
N ILE A 150 -1.57 16.08 -0.74
CA ILE A 150 -0.31 16.10 -1.51
C ILE A 150 0.36 14.74 -1.39
N TYR A 151 0.48 14.25 -0.17
CA TYR A 151 1.08 12.97 0.15
C TYR A 151 0.36 11.82 -0.55
N GLU A 152 -0.98 11.79 -0.50
CA GLU A 152 -1.80 10.85 -1.26
C GLU A 152 -1.61 10.96 -2.77
N THR A 153 -1.36 12.17 -3.28
CA THR A 153 -1.06 12.39 -4.70
C THR A 153 0.32 11.85 -5.07
N ILE A 154 1.31 12.00 -4.18
CA ILE A 154 2.63 11.39 -4.33
C ILE A 154 2.49 9.86 -4.31
N LEU A 155 1.76 9.30 -3.35
CA LEU A 155 1.49 7.86 -3.25
C LEU A 155 0.79 7.32 -4.51
N ARG A 156 -0.20 8.03 -5.02
CA ARG A 156 -0.86 7.68 -6.31
C ARG A 156 0.08 7.79 -7.51
N SER A 157 1.06 8.69 -7.46
CA SER A 157 2.07 8.80 -8.52
C SER A 157 3.06 7.64 -8.50
N LEU A 158 3.38 7.10 -7.31
CA LEU A 158 4.12 5.84 -7.15
C LEU A 158 3.44 4.69 -7.87
N GLN A 159 2.11 4.65 -7.85
CA GLN A 159 1.32 3.69 -8.59
C GLN A 159 1.67 3.61 -10.08
N SER A 160 2.14 4.64 -10.67
CA SER A 160 2.46 4.68 -12.11
C SER A 160 3.95 4.47 -12.41
N ALA A 161 4.80 4.35 -11.39
CA ALA A 161 6.25 4.30 -11.52
C ALA A 161 6.83 2.86 -11.62
N GLY A 162 6.06 1.91 -12.14
CA GLY A 162 6.52 0.53 -12.37
C GLY A 162 6.61 -0.29 -11.08
N ASN A 163 7.75 -0.95 -10.79
CA ASN A 163 7.94 -1.84 -9.64
C ASN A 163 7.70 -1.20 -8.26
N SER A 164 7.61 0.11 -8.17
CA SER A 164 7.26 0.81 -6.94
C SER A 164 5.77 0.75 -6.60
N GLY A 165 4.94 0.28 -7.51
CA GLY A 165 3.49 0.23 -7.37
C GLY A 165 2.96 -0.87 -6.47
N GLU A 166 3.73 -1.89 -6.20
CA GLU A 166 3.35 -3.02 -5.33
C GLU A 166 3.12 -2.63 -3.86
N PHE A 167 3.42 -1.38 -3.48
CA PHE A 167 3.34 -0.89 -2.10
C PHE A 167 2.07 -0.12 -1.77
N TYR A 168 1.20 0.10 -2.74
CA TYR A 168 0.02 0.94 -2.54
C TYR A 168 -1.28 0.14 -2.66
N THR A 169 -2.03 0.05 -1.58
CA THR A 169 -3.41 -0.46 -1.58
C THR A 169 -4.38 0.70 -1.82
N PRO A 170 -5.30 0.60 -2.80
CA PRO A 170 -6.28 1.66 -3.04
C PRO A 170 -7.06 2.03 -1.79
N ARG A 171 -7.22 3.33 -1.52
CA ARG A 171 -7.92 3.82 -0.32
C ARG A 171 -9.33 3.29 -0.17
N ALA A 172 -10.05 3.12 -1.28
CA ALA A 172 -11.37 2.50 -1.25
C ALA A 172 -11.38 1.10 -0.60
N VAL A 173 -10.31 0.32 -0.83
CA VAL A 173 -10.17 -1.02 -0.27
C VAL A 173 -9.81 -0.94 1.22
N THR A 174 -8.84 -0.08 1.60
CA THR A 174 -8.45 0.08 3.00
C THR A 174 -9.60 0.62 3.85
N ASP A 175 -10.33 1.62 3.35
CA ASP A 175 -11.47 2.22 4.03
C ASP A 175 -12.62 1.21 4.18
N PHE A 176 -12.91 0.41 3.14
CA PHE A 176 -13.91 -0.66 3.22
C PHE A 176 -13.54 -1.71 4.28
N MET A 177 -12.30 -2.21 4.26
CA MET A 177 -11.88 -3.24 5.23
C MET A 177 -11.93 -2.71 6.66
N VAL A 178 -11.49 -1.48 6.90
CA VAL A 178 -11.56 -0.82 8.21
C VAL A 178 -13.01 -0.62 8.64
N GLN A 179 -13.89 -0.19 7.73
CA GLN A 179 -15.33 -0.03 8.01
C GLN A 179 -15.98 -1.36 8.44
N MET A 180 -15.59 -2.47 7.84
CA MET A 180 -16.14 -3.80 8.20
C MET A 180 -15.56 -4.33 9.53
N ILE A 181 -14.27 -4.09 9.78
CA ILE A 181 -13.58 -4.49 11.02
C ILE A 181 -14.03 -3.63 12.22
N LYS A 182 -14.37 -2.37 12.01
CA LYS A 182 -14.84 -1.42 13.04
C LYS A 182 -13.88 -1.34 14.24
N PRO A 183 -12.63 -0.83 14.05
CA PRO A 183 -11.68 -0.70 15.16
C PRO A 183 -12.19 0.28 16.20
N LYS A 184 -11.86 0.02 17.47
CA LYS A 184 -12.26 0.83 18.61
C LYS A 184 -11.04 1.47 19.27
N LEU A 185 -11.23 2.66 19.81
CA LEU A 185 -10.21 3.31 20.63
C LEU A 185 -9.83 2.41 21.82
N GLY A 186 -8.54 2.24 22.06
CA GLY A 186 -7.99 1.31 23.05
C GLY A 186 -7.59 -0.06 22.49
N GLU A 187 -7.97 -0.39 21.25
CA GLU A 187 -7.48 -1.58 20.58
C GLU A 187 -6.11 -1.33 19.92
N SER A 188 -5.26 -2.34 19.93
CA SER A 188 -3.99 -2.34 19.20
C SER A 188 -4.19 -2.83 17.78
N ILE A 189 -3.78 -2.03 16.78
CA ILE A 189 -3.97 -2.29 15.36
C ILE A 189 -2.63 -2.51 14.69
N ALA A 190 -2.49 -3.58 13.92
CA ALA A 190 -1.23 -3.91 13.25
C ALA A 190 -1.39 -4.15 11.76
N ASP A 191 -0.31 -3.79 11.02
CA ASP A 191 -0.05 -4.17 9.64
C ASP A 191 1.42 -4.61 9.50
N PHE A 192 1.66 -5.88 9.17
CA PHE A 192 3.01 -6.46 9.11
C PHE A 192 3.67 -6.35 7.73
N ALA A 193 3.04 -5.71 6.78
CA ALA A 193 3.58 -5.28 5.49
C ALA A 193 2.95 -3.94 5.13
N CYS A 194 3.15 -2.94 6.00
CA CYS A 194 2.33 -1.74 6.02
C CYS A 194 2.52 -0.83 4.80
N GLY A 195 3.54 -1.08 3.98
CA GLY A 195 3.79 -0.27 2.80
C GLY A 195 3.86 1.21 3.17
N THR A 196 2.99 2.02 2.60
CA THR A 196 2.87 3.46 2.87
C THR A 196 1.93 3.80 4.03
N GLY A 197 1.47 2.82 4.79
CA GLY A 197 0.59 2.99 5.94
C GLY A 197 -0.89 3.13 5.62
N GLY A 198 -1.34 2.60 4.47
CA GLY A 198 -2.71 2.74 3.99
C GLY A 198 -3.77 2.28 4.97
N PHE A 199 -3.65 1.08 5.51
CA PHE A 199 -4.57 0.54 6.52
C PHE A 199 -4.48 1.29 7.84
N LEU A 200 -3.27 1.64 8.26
CA LEU A 200 -3.06 2.36 9.51
C LEU A 200 -3.72 3.73 9.49
N THR A 201 -3.58 4.50 8.40
CA THR A 201 -4.23 5.80 8.26
C THR A 201 -5.75 5.70 8.13
N SER A 202 -6.28 4.69 7.42
CA SER A 202 -7.73 4.46 7.39
C SER A 202 -8.28 4.10 8.77
N ALA A 203 -7.54 3.32 9.57
CA ALA A 203 -7.90 3.01 10.95
C ALA A 203 -7.84 4.26 11.84
N LEU A 204 -6.77 5.06 11.73
CA LEU A 204 -6.62 6.30 12.49
C LEU A 204 -7.77 7.28 12.27
N LYS A 205 -8.29 7.42 11.04
CA LYS A 205 -9.48 8.25 10.76
C LYS A 205 -10.71 7.80 11.55
N VAL A 206 -10.90 6.48 11.68
CA VAL A 206 -12.02 5.92 12.46
C VAL A 206 -11.82 6.09 13.96
N LEU A 207 -10.58 5.97 14.44
CA LEU A 207 -10.25 6.17 15.84
C LEU A 207 -10.30 7.64 16.25
N ASP A 208 -9.86 8.57 15.39
CA ASP A 208 -9.87 10.01 15.66
C ASP A 208 -11.28 10.52 15.95
N ALA A 209 -12.28 10.03 15.23
CA ALA A 209 -13.68 10.34 15.47
C ALA A 209 -14.21 9.85 16.84
N GLN A 210 -13.48 8.98 17.54
CA GLN A 210 -13.83 8.45 18.86
C GLN A 210 -13.10 9.19 20.00
N VAL A 211 -12.11 10.01 19.70
CA VAL A 211 -11.33 10.78 20.69
C VAL A 211 -12.18 11.91 21.27
N GLN A 212 -12.33 11.95 22.59
CA GLN A 212 -13.14 12.96 23.31
C GLN A 212 -12.36 13.66 24.42
N SER A 213 -11.19 13.15 24.82
CA SER A 213 -10.38 13.67 25.91
C SER A 213 -8.88 13.65 25.56
N VAL A 214 -8.07 14.27 26.43
CA VAL A 214 -6.59 14.23 26.32
C VAL A 214 -6.08 12.80 26.57
N GLU A 215 -6.71 12.07 27.49
CA GLU A 215 -6.41 10.67 27.76
C GLU A 215 -6.69 9.81 26.53
N ASP A 216 -7.80 10.06 25.83
CA ASP A 216 -8.12 9.37 24.58
C ASP A 216 -7.08 9.67 23.49
N ARG A 217 -6.55 10.90 23.44
CA ARG A 217 -5.47 11.25 22.48
C ARG A 217 -4.21 10.45 22.77
N THR A 218 -3.88 10.21 24.03
CA THR A 218 -2.75 9.35 24.41
C THR A 218 -2.97 7.89 23.98
N VAL A 219 -4.19 7.39 24.14
CA VAL A 219 -4.57 6.03 23.69
C VAL A 219 -4.49 5.95 22.16
N TYR A 220 -5.03 6.93 21.47
CA TYR A 220 -4.96 7.05 20.01
C TYR A 220 -3.53 7.01 19.48
N SER A 221 -2.62 7.78 20.08
CA SER A 221 -1.21 7.86 19.66
C SER A 221 -0.45 6.55 19.80
N ASN A 222 -0.94 5.61 20.63
CA ASN A 222 -0.34 4.31 20.87
C ASN A 222 -1.07 3.14 20.19
N SER A 223 -2.10 3.43 19.38
CA SER A 223 -2.99 2.40 18.84
C SER A 223 -2.40 1.58 17.70
N ILE A 224 -1.43 2.11 16.95
CA ILE A 224 -0.95 1.52 15.71
C ILE A 224 0.44 0.87 15.83
N TYR A 225 0.65 -0.15 15.00
CA TYR A 225 1.94 -0.83 14.83
C TYR A 225 2.12 -1.25 13.37
N GLY A 226 3.29 -1.01 12.80
CA GLY A 226 3.60 -1.40 11.43
C GLY A 226 4.98 -2.00 11.29
N ILE A 227 5.15 -2.87 10.30
CA ILE A 227 6.46 -3.34 9.86
C ILE A 227 6.52 -3.18 8.34
N GLU A 228 7.61 -2.61 7.85
CA GLU A 228 7.86 -2.47 6.41
C GLU A 228 9.32 -2.82 6.10
N LYS A 229 9.52 -3.68 5.08
CA LYS A 229 10.84 -4.20 4.70
C LYS A 229 11.64 -3.24 3.83
N LYS A 230 10.97 -2.41 3.04
CA LYS A 230 11.61 -1.52 2.06
C LYS A 230 11.70 -0.09 2.57
N ALA A 231 12.87 0.54 2.35
CA ALA A 231 13.20 1.86 2.89
C ALA A 231 12.23 2.96 2.45
N LEU A 232 11.91 3.06 1.15
CA LEU A 232 11.03 4.10 0.65
C LEU A 232 9.60 4.00 1.20
N PRO A 233 8.89 2.86 1.15
CA PRO A 233 7.57 2.73 1.77
C PRO A 233 7.61 2.94 3.28
N PHE A 234 8.65 2.45 3.97
CA PHE A 234 8.85 2.72 5.40
C PHE A 234 8.88 4.21 5.70
N LEU A 235 9.72 4.98 4.98
CA LEU A 235 9.82 6.42 5.16
C LEU A 235 8.49 7.12 4.87
N LEU A 236 7.79 6.68 3.82
CA LEU A 236 6.47 7.17 3.49
C LEU A 236 5.46 6.88 4.61
N CYS A 237 5.46 5.68 5.17
CA CYS A 237 4.60 5.32 6.28
C CYS A 237 4.90 6.16 7.52
N ALA A 238 6.16 6.27 7.91
CA ALA A 238 6.57 7.02 9.09
C ALA A 238 6.17 8.51 8.99
N THR A 239 6.42 9.13 7.83
CA THR A 239 6.00 10.52 7.57
C THR A 239 4.48 10.65 7.65
N ASN A 240 3.75 9.69 7.09
CA ASN A 240 2.29 9.67 7.13
C ASN A 240 1.75 9.59 8.57
N MET A 241 2.40 8.80 9.42
CA MET A 241 2.02 8.72 10.84
C MET A 241 2.23 10.06 11.57
N LEU A 242 3.37 10.72 11.34
CA LEU A 242 3.64 12.05 11.91
C LEU A 242 2.58 13.07 11.49
N LEU A 243 2.13 13.02 10.24
CA LEU A 243 1.06 13.88 9.71
C LEU A 243 -0.31 13.60 10.34
N HIS A 244 -0.52 12.41 10.91
CA HIS A 244 -1.74 12.04 11.63
C HIS A 244 -1.59 12.17 13.16
N ASP A 245 -0.67 13.02 13.60
CA ASP A 245 -0.39 13.30 15.03
C ASP A 245 -0.02 12.06 15.85
N ILE A 246 0.63 11.09 15.20
CA ILE A 246 1.30 9.98 15.88
C ILE A 246 2.76 10.38 16.10
N ASP A 247 3.03 11.05 17.20
CA ASP A 247 4.36 11.63 17.48
C ASP A 247 5.44 10.58 17.74
N ASN A 248 5.06 9.39 18.17
CA ASN A 248 5.99 8.27 18.40
C ASN A 248 5.53 7.02 17.65
N PRO A 249 5.56 7.02 16.30
CA PRO A 249 4.99 5.96 15.49
C PRO A 249 5.77 4.66 15.63
N ARG A 250 5.09 3.60 16.05
CA ARG A 250 5.66 2.25 16.19
C ARG A 250 5.73 1.56 14.83
N ILE A 251 6.46 2.17 13.89
CA ILE A 251 6.73 1.62 12.56
C ILE A 251 8.17 1.12 12.54
N ILE A 252 8.35 -0.15 12.23
CA ILE A 252 9.64 -0.83 12.24
C ILE A 252 10.09 -1.08 10.80
N HIS A 253 11.31 -0.66 10.48
CA HIS A 253 11.98 -1.04 9.24
C HIS A 253 12.56 -2.44 9.41
N GLY A 254 12.00 -3.43 8.74
CA GLY A 254 12.44 -4.82 8.89
C GLY A 254 11.55 -5.84 8.17
N ASN A 255 11.98 -7.10 8.21
CA ASN A 255 11.25 -8.19 7.60
C ASN A 255 10.42 -8.95 8.65
N SER A 256 9.11 -8.89 8.54
CA SER A 256 8.14 -9.55 9.44
C SER A 256 8.29 -11.08 9.50
N LEU A 257 8.94 -11.69 8.52
CA LEU A 257 9.13 -13.13 8.42
C LEU A 257 10.44 -13.63 9.06
N GLU A 258 11.29 -12.74 9.58
CA GLU A 258 12.59 -13.11 10.14
C GLU A 258 12.51 -13.65 11.57
N LYS A 259 11.47 -13.30 12.33
CA LYS A 259 11.28 -13.82 13.69
C LYS A 259 10.58 -15.18 13.65
N ASN A 260 11.07 -16.13 14.44
CA ASN A 260 10.40 -17.42 14.60
C ASN A 260 9.00 -17.21 15.22
N VAL A 261 7.97 -17.67 14.52
CA VAL A 261 6.58 -17.41 14.90
C VAL A 261 6.21 -18.01 16.28
N ARG A 262 6.95 -19.04 16.74
CA ARG A 262 6.74 -19.67 18.07
C ARG A 262 7.29 -18.84 19.23
N GLU A 263 8.09 -17.80 18.95
CA GLU A 263 8.68 -16.92 19.95
C GLU A 263 7.80 -15.71 20.29
N TYR A 264 6.69 -15.52 19.56
CA TYR A 264 5.75 -14.45 19.86
C TYR A 264 5.02 -14.72 21.19
N LYS A 265 5.10 -13.73 22.08
CA LYS A 265 4.44 -13.71 23.38
C LYS A 265 3.05 -13.07 23.27
N GLU A 266 2.26 -13.15 24.32
CA GLU A 266 0.94 -12.49 24.39
C GLU A 266 1.05 -10.98 24.18
N SER A 267 2.11 -10.34 24.69
CA SER A 267 2.42 -8.92 24.49
C SER A 267 2.70 -8.53 23.03
N ASP A 268 3.05 -9.52 22.20
CA ASP A 268 3.34 -9.30 20.76
C ASP A 268 2.09 -9.42 19.88
N ARG A 269 0.92 -9.67 20.49
CA ARG A 269 -0.35 -9.87 19.78
C ARG A 269 -1.18 -8.60 19.72
N PHE A 270 -2.06 -8.53 18.74
CA PHE A 270 -2.88 -7.38 18.41
C PHE A 270 -4.37 -7.69 18.40
N ASP A 271 -5.18 -6.69 18.73
CA ASP A 271 -6.64 -6.80 18.71
C ASP A 271 -7.19 -6.80 17.29
N VAL A 272 -6.56 -6.00 16.42
CA VAL A 272 -6.94 -5.87 15.01
C VAL A 272 -5.71 -6.03 14.13
N ILE A 273 -5.83 -6.85 13.07
CA ILE A 273 -4.81 -6.97 12.03
C ILE A 273 -5.47 -6.68 10.69
N LEU A 274 -4.90 -5.72 9.95
CA LEU A 274 -5.33 -5.33 8.61
C LEU A 274 -4.14 -5.43 7.68
N MET A 275 -4.28 -6.14 6.55
CA MET A 275 -3.09 -6.43 5.77
C MET A 275 -3.37 -6.70 4.29
N ASN A 276 -2.45 -6.26 3.44
CA ASN A 276 -2.30 -6.66 2.05
C ASN A 276 -0.86 -7.13 1.83
N PRO A 277 -0.54 -8.42 2.05
CA PRO A 277 0.81 -8.92 1.92
C PRO A 277 1.28 -8.92 0.47
N PRO A 278 2.61 -8.89 0.20
CA PRO A 278 3.13 -9.00 -1.15
C PRO A 278 2.79 -10.37 -1.75
N TYR A 279 2.36 -10.38 -3.04
CA TYR A 279 2.02 -11.59 -3.78
C TYR A 279 3.19 -12.07 -4.63
N GLY A 280 3.31 -13.40 -4.81
CA GLY A 280 4.26 -14.03 -5.74
C GLY A 280 5.73 -13.91 -5.36
N GLY A 281 6.04 -13.45 -4.17
CA GLY A 281 7.40 -13.43 -3.62
C GLY A 281 7.83 -14.80 -3.10
N ASN A 282 9.13 -15.10 -3.23
CA ASN A 282 9.75 -16.29 -2.63
C ASN A 282 10.74 -15.84 -1.57
N GLU A 283 10.58 -16.31 -0.33
CA GLU A 283 11.51 -16.01 0.74
C GLU A 283 12.69 -17.01 0.75
N LYS A 284 13.82 -16.55 1.30
CA LYS A 284 15.01 -17.38 1.48
C LYS A 284 14.70 -18.59 2.36
N GLU A 285 15.37 -19.71 2.11
CA GLU A 285 15.15 -20.96 2.86
C GLU A 285 15.37 -20.78 4.37
N GLY A 286 16.36 -19.95 4.76
CA GLY A 286 16.58 -19.62 6.18
C GLY A 286 15.39 -18.95 6.86
N VAL A 287 14.63 -18.09 6.15
CA VAL A 287 13.43 -17.44 6.66
C VAL A 287 12.31 -18.45 6.86
N LYS A 288 12.13 -19.40 5.94
CA LYS A 288 11.10 -20.45 6.06
C LYS A 288 11.29 -21.33 7.30
N GLN A 289 12.51 -21.46 7.83
CA GLN A 289 12.79 -22.20 9.08
C GLN A 289 12.11 -21.59 10.31
N ASN A 290 11.72 -20.32 10.24
CA ASN A 290 11.01 -19.63 11.32
C ASN A 290 9.56 -20.11 11.50
N PHE A 291 9.08 -20.96 10.61
CA PHE A 291 7.70 -21.48 10.60
C PHE A 291 7.67 -22.97 10.95
N PRO A 292 6.55 -23.50 11.52
CA PRO A 292 6.30 -24.93 11.65
C PRO A 292 6.47 -25.63 10.30
N ALA A 293 6.91 -26.88 10.32
CA ALA A 293 7.27 -27.62 9.10
C ALA A 293 6.11 -27.77 8.13
N ASP A 294 4.91 -27.92 8.65
CA ASP A 294 3.63 -28.05 7.93
C ASP A 294 3.12 -26.73 7.33
N LEU A 295 3.57 -25.59 7.88
CA LEU A 295 3.17 -24.23 7.43
C LEU A 295 4.24 -23.56 6.55
N ARG A 296 5.32 -24.25 6.20
CA ARG A 296 6.40 -23.72 5.35
C ARG A 296 5.96 -23.68 3.90
N SER A 297 5.51 -22.53 3.46
CA SER A 297 5.20 -22.28 2.05
C SER A 297 6.39 -21.64 1.33
N SER A 298 6.43 -21.81 0.01
CA SER A 298 7.30 -21.02 -0.86
C SER A 298 6.72 -19.62 -1.12
N GLU A 299 5.42 -19.43 -0.97
CA GLU A 299 4.75 -18.16 -1.24
C GLU A 299 4.74 -17.25 -0.01
N THR A 300 5.13 -16.01 -0.20
CA THR A 300 5.23 -15.02 0.87
C THR A 300 3.87 -14.75 1.54
N ALA A 301 2.78 -14.66 0.77
CA ALA A 301 1.44 -14.41 1.30
C ALA A 301 0.98 -15.50 2.30
N ASP A 302 1.33 -16.77 2.04
CA ASP A 302 1.01 -17.89 2.93
C ASP A 302 1.76 -17.79 4.26
N LEU A 303 3.03 -17.36 4.21
CA LEU A 303 3.84 -17.14 5.42
C LEU A 303 3.27 -15.98 6.26
N PHE A 304 2.77 -14.92 5.63
CA PHE A 304 2.10 -13.85 6.33
C PHE A 304 0.79 -14.30 7.00
N MET A 305 0.01 -15.18 6.38
CA MET A 305 -1.13 -15.81 7.06
C MET A 305 -0.69 -16.51 8.35
N SER A 306 0.41 -17.23 8.31
CA SER A 306 0.97 -17.87 9.51
C SER A 306 1.37 -16.84 10.57
N VAL A 307 2.06 -15.75 10.20
CA VAL A 307 2.39 -14.66 11.15
C VAL A 307 1.14 -14.10 11.82
N ILE A 308 0.09 -13.82 11.05
CA ILE A 308 -1.18 -13.30 11.58
C ILE A 308 -1.78 -14.25 12.61
N MET A 309 -1.84 -15.56 12.31
CA MET A 309 -2.41 -16.55 13.24
C MET A 309 -1.67 -16.61 14.57
N TYR A 310 -0.36 -16.33 14.60
CA TYR A 310 0.43 -16.27 15.85
C TYR A 310 0.33 -14.92 16.56
N ARG A 311 -0.02 -13.86 15.85
CA ARG A 311 -0.03 -12.50 16.38
C ARG A 311 -1.42 -11.92 16.63
N LEU A 312 -2.49 -12.64 16.33
CA LEU A 312 -3.85 -12.23 16.65
C LEU A 312 -4.19 -12.62 18.11
N LYS A 313 -4.67 -11.67 18.91
CA LYS A 313 -5.15 -11.92 20.28
C LYS A 313 -6.39 -12.81 20.29
N GLN A 314 -6.68 -13.41 21.42
CA GLN A 314 -7.99 -13.99 21.68
C GLN A 314 -9.06 -12.90 21.56
N ASN A 315 -10.16 -13.16 20.86
CA ASN A 315 -11.20 -12.22 20.46
C ASN A 315 -10.73 -11.12 19.50
N GLY A 316 -9.48 -11.17 19.03
CA GLY A 316 -8.98 -10.30 17.99
C GLY A 316 -9.59 -10.64 16.64
N ARG A 317 -9.57 -9.69 15.70
CA ARG A 317 -10.15 -9.83 14.36
C ARG A 317 -9.20 -9.35 13.28
N CYS A 318 -9.30 -9.97 12.11
CA CYS A 318 -8.41 -9.72 11.00
C CYS A 318 -9.18 -9.56 9.69
N ALA A 319 -8.69 -8.67 8.85
CA ALA A 319 -9.02 -8.65 7.43
C ALA A 319 -7.73 -8.64 6.60
N ILE A 320 -7.61 -9.59 5.68
CA ILE A 320 -6.44 -9.77 4.84
C ILE A 320 -6.85 -9.93 3.38
N ILE A 321 -6.05 -9.33 2.47
CA ILE A 321 -6.22 -9.50 1.03
C ILE A 321 -5.32 -10.63 0.56
N LEU A 322 -5.87 -11.60 -0.15
CA LEU A 322 -5.13 -12.74 -0.70
C LEU A 322 -5.52 -13.01 -2.16
N PRO A 323 -4.57 -13.46 -2.99
CA PRO A 323 -4.86 -13.84 -4.37
C PRO A 323 -5.66 -15.14 -4.46
N ASP A 324 -6.34 -15.36 -5.59
CA ASP A 324 -7.10 -16.60 -5.86
C ASP A 324 -6.25 -17.86 -5.65
N GLY A 325 -4.95 -17.79 -5.92
CA GLY A 325 -4.01 -18.89 -5.72
C GLY A 325 -3.98 -19.43 -4.28
N PHE A 326 -4.24 -18.61 -3.28
CA PHE A 326 -4.42 -19.07 -1.91
C PHE A 326 -5.73 -19.85 -1.74
N LEU A 327 -6.81 -19.39 -2.36
CA LEU A 327 -8.15 -19.98 -2.18
C LEU A 327 -8.22 -21.39 -2.78
N PHE A 328 -7.83 -21.53 -4.05
CA PHE A 328 -7.90 -22.83 -4.74
C PHE A 328 -6.68 -23.73 -4.49
N GLY A 329 -5.53 -23.21 -4.04
CA GLY A 329 -4.32 -23.98 -3.84
C GLY A 329 -4.50 -25.15 -2.88
N THR A 330 -4.05 -26.33 -3.28
CA THR A 330 -4.17 -27.60 -2.53
C THR A 330 -2.82 -28.26 -2.27
N ASP A 331 -1.74 -27.50 -2.35
CA ASP A 331 -0.44 -27.95 -1.84
C ASP A 331 -0.48 -28.12 -0.32
N ASN A 332 0.44 -28.93 0.21
CA ASN A 332 0.42 -29.33 1.62
C ASN A 332 0.44 -28.14 2.58
N ALA A 333 1.25 -27.11 2.28
CA ALA A 333 1.37 -25.95 3.15
C ALA A 333 0.08 -25.12 3.16
N LYS A 334 -0.48 -24.83 1.96
CA LYS A 334 -1.76 -24.10 1.86
C LYS A 334 -2.92 -24.85 2.52
N MET A 335 -2.98 -26.18 2.35
CA MET A 335 -3.98 -26.98 3.04
C MET A 335 -3.84 -26.89 4.56
N ALA A 336 -2.63 -27.05 5.10
CA ALA A 336 -2.36 -26.98 6.53
C ALA A 336 -2.69 -25.58 7.10
N ILE A 337 -2.37 -24.51 6.37
CA ILE A 337 -2.71 -23.12 6.77
C ILE A 337 -4.23 -22.93 6.81
N LYS A 338 -4.96 -23.40 5.78
CA LYS A 338 -6.43 -23.30 5.75
C LYS A 338 -7.10 -24.19 6.79
N GLU A 339 -6.58 -25.39 7.02
CA GLU A 339 -7.04 -26.26 8.10
C GLU A 339 -6.88 -25.59 9.47
N LYS A 340 -5.69 -25.02 9.74
CA LYS A 340 -5.44 -24.26 10.97
C LYS A 340 -6.38 -23.05 11.09
N LEU A 341 -6.57 -22.30 10.00
CA LEU A 341 -7.49 -21.16 9.97
C LEU A 341 -8.91 -21.58 10.34
N LEU A 342 -9.42 -22.67 9.78
CA LEU A 342 -10.79 -23.13 10.04
C LEU A 342 -10.95 -23.83 11.41
N SER A 343 -9.89 -24.44 11.95
CA SER A 343 -9.95 -25.18 13.22
C SER A 343 -9.65 -24.34 14.46
N GLU A 344 -8.90 -23.25 14.32
CA GLU A 344 -8.51 -22.40 15.48
C GLU A 344 -9.12 -21.00 15.43
N PHE A 345 -9.64 -20.57 14.26
CA PHE A 345 -10.22 -19.26 14.02
C PHE A 345 -11.59 -19.40 13.36
N ASN A 346 -12.37 -18.33 13.43
CA ASN A 346 -13.66 -18.21 12.78
C ASN A 346 -13.53 -17.43 11.48
N LEU A 347 -13.30 -18.12 10.36
CA LEU A 347 -13.38 -17.52 9.03
C LEU A 347 -14.86 -17.33 8.68
N HIS A 348 -15.38 -16.13 8.93
CA HIS A 348 -16.81 -15.87 8.79
C HIS A 348 -17.22 -15.26 7.44
N THR A 349 -16.29 -14.65 6.69
CA THR A 349 -16.62 -14.00 5.42
C THR A 349 -15.42 -13.96 4.47
N VAL A 350 -15.67 -14.31 3.21
CA VAL A 350 -14.74 -14.11 2.09
C VAL A 350 -15.44 -13.24 1.05
N ILE A 351 -14.83 -12.12 0.68
CA ILE A 351 -15.32 -11.24 -0.38
C ILE A 351 -14.37 -11.31 -1.56
N ARG A 352 -14.85 -11.83 -2.68
CA ARG A 352 -14.13 -11.79 -3.95
C ARG A 352 -14.25 -10.39 -4.56
N MET A 353 -13.12 -9.76 -4.83
CA MET A 353 -13.08 -8.45 -5.46
C MET A 353 -13.13 -8.55 -6.98
N PRO A 354 -13.63 -7.53 -7.69
CA PRO A 354 -13.55 -7.46 -9.14
C PRO A 354 -12.08 -7.51 -9.61
N HIS A 355 -11.86 -7.98 -10.82
CA HIS A 355 -10.52 -7.91 -11.40
C HIS A 355 -10.09 -6.44 -11.58
N SER A 356 -8.80 -6.22 -11.78
CA SER A 356 -8.20 -4.88 -11.99
C SER A 356 -8.32 -3.87 -10.82
N VAL A 357 -8.74 -4.27 -9.63
CA VAL A 357 -8.79 -3.38 -8.44
C VAL A 357 -7.41 -2.76 -8.17
N PHE A 358 -6.36 -3.52 -8.39
CA PHE A 358 -4.97 -3.10 -8.21
C PHE A 358 -4.28 -2.64 -9.51
N ALA A 359 -5.04 -2.32 -10.56
CA ALA A 359 -4.47 -1.77 -11.78
C ALA A 359 -3.79 -0.40 -11.52
N PRO A 360 -2.65 -0.12 -12.17
CA PRO A 360 -2.00 -0.87 -13.24
C PRO A 360 -1.00 -1.97 -12.80
N TYR A 361 -0.85 -2.25 -11.48
CA TYR A 361 0.20 -3.17 -10.97
C TYR A 361 -0.01 -4.62 -11.35
N THR A 362 -1.22 -5.10 -11.12
CA THR A 362 -1.59 -6.47 -11.34
C THR A 362 -3.04 -6.58 -11.78
N SER A 363 -3.28 -7.57 -12.64
CA SER A 363 -4.62 -8.01 -13.00
C SER A 363 -5.10 -9.21 -12.18
N ILE A 364 -4.30 -9.65 -11.19
CA ILE A 364 -4.63 -10.80 -10.36
C ILE A 364 -5.93 -10.51 -9.60
N THR A 365 -6.87 -11.43 -9.67
CA THR A 365 -8.08 -11.38 -8.84
C THR A 365 -7.71 -11.65 -7.39
N THR A 366 -8.25 -10.84 -6.51
CA THR A 366 -7.95 -10.90 -5.09
C THR A 366 -9.21 -11.01 -4.27
N ASN A 367 -9.06 -11.51 -3.06
CA ASN A 367 -10.15 -11.76 -2.14
C ASN A 367 -9.81 -11.15 -0.77
N ILE A 368 -10.82 -10.66 -0.07
CA ILE A 368 -10.68 -10.21 1.31
C ILE A 368 -11.23 -11.30 2.22
N LEU A 369 -10.39 -11.83 3.11
CA LEU A 369 -10.78 -12.78 4.13
C LEU A 369 -10.98 -12.06 5.45
N PHE A 370 -12.15 -12.20 6.06
CA PHE A 370 -12.48 -11.68 7.38
C PHE A 370 -12.62 -12.83 8.37
N PHE A 371 -11.82 -12.83 9.40
CA PHE A 371 -11.84 -13.84 10.45
C PHE A 371 -11.52 -13.25 11.82
N ASP A 372 -11.89 -13.96 12.85
CA ASP A 372 -11.60 -13.62 14.23
C ASP A 372 -11.08 -14.83 15.01
N ARG A 373 -10.56 -14.60 16.21
CA ARG A 373 -10.08 -15.65 17.09
C ARG A 373 -11.03 -15.86 18.27
N THR A 374 -12.31 -16.10 18.00
CA THR A 374 -13.33 -16.36 19.03
C THR A 374 -13.57 -17.86 19.22
N HIS A 375 -13.80 -18.57 18.15
CA HIS A 375 -14.09 -20.00 18.10
C HIS A 375 -13.68 -20.60 16.74
N PRO A 376 -13.58 -21.93 16.61
CA PRO A 376 -13.41 -22.58 15.31
C PRO A 376 -14.52 -22.21 14.33
N THR A 377 -14.22 -22.18 13.05
CA THR A 377 -15.20 -21.92 11.98
C THR A 377 -16.29 -23.00 11.98
N THR A 378 -17.52 -22.55 11.99
CA THR A 378 -18.70 -23.42 11.80
C THR A 378 -19.25 -23.28 10.39
N GLU A 379 -19.34 -22.08 9.90
CA GLU A 379 -19.81 -21.72 8.58
C GLU A 379 -19.10 -20.45 8.07
N THR A 380 -18.95 -20.34 6.75
CA THR A 380 -18.33 -19.19 6.09
C THR A 380 -19.24 -18.65 5.00
N TRP A 381 -19.44 -17.35 4.97
CA TRP A 381 -20.10 -16.66 3.89
C TRP A 381 -19.11 -16.28 2.79
N PHE A 382 -19.47 -16.54 1.54
CA PHE A 382 -18.76 -16.11 0.35
C PHE A 382 -19.63 -15.10 -0.40
N TYR A 383 -19.02 -14.00 -0.81
CA TYR A 383 -19.69 -12.95 -1.57
C TYR A 383 -18.81 -12.49 -2.73
N ARG A 384 -19.37 -12.40 -3.92
CA ARG A 384 -18.71 -11.83 -5.10
C ARG A 384 -19.16 -10.39 -5.29
N LEU A 385 -18.21 -9.48 -5.24
CA LEU A 385 -18.43 -8.10 -5.64
C LEU A 385 -18.25 -7.98 -7.15
N ASP A 386 -19.34 -7.73 -7.86
CA ASP A 386 -19.31 -7.60 -9.30
C ASP A 386 -18.74 -6.25 -9.74
N MET A 387 -18.25 -6.17 -10.99
CA MET A 387 -17.80 -4.92 -11.57
C MET A 387 -18.97 -3.91 -11.63
N PRO A 388 -18.76 -2.65 -11.24
CA PRO A 388 -19.80 -1.64 -11.31
C PRO A 388 -20.33 -1.44 -12.73
N GLU A 389 -21.60 -1.09 -12.85
CA GLU A 389 -22.23 -0.82 -14.14
C GLU A 389 -21.44 0.24 -14.93
N GLY A 390 -21.22 -0.02 -16.22
CA GLY A 390 -20.44 0.87 -17.11
C GLY A 390 -18.92 0.77 -16.97
N TYR A 391 -18.41 -0.13 -16.10
CA TYR A 391 -16.99 -0.42 -15.97
C TYR A 391 -16.64 -1.76 -16.62
N LYS A 392 -15.69 -1.74 -17.57
CA LYS A 392 -15.04 -2.99 -18.05
C LYS A 392 -13.87 -3.37 -17.15
N ASN A 393 -13.09 -2.38 -16.74
CA ASN A 393 -11.93 -2.52 -15.85
C ASN A 393 -11.76 -1.25 -15.02
N PHE A 394 -11.18 -1.38 -13.85
CA PHE A 394 -10.59 -0.25 -13.13
C PHE A 394 -9.27 0.15 -13.80
N SER A 395 -8.90 1.42 -13.67
CA SER A 395 -7.67 1.97 -14.23
C SER A 395 -7.20 3.17 -13.43
N LYS A 396 -6.01 3.70 -13.74
CA LYS A 396 -5.49 4.93 -13.14
C LYS A 396 -6.47 6.11 -13.24
N THR A 397 -7.18 6.25 -14.38
CA THR A 397 -8.13 7.34 -14.63
C THR A 397 -9.55 7.03 -14.13
N LYS A 398 -9.86 5.77 -13.91
CA LYS A 398 -11.13 5.28 -13.34
C LYS A 398 -10.83 4.29 -12.21
N PRO A 399 -10.27 4.74 -11.09
CA PRO A 399 -9.93 3.85 -9.97
C PRO A 399 -11.19 3.36 -9.26
N MET A 400 -11.03 2.29 -8.47
CA MET A 400 -12.06 1.85 -7.56
C MET A 400 -12.31 2.91 -6.48
N LYS A 401 -13.58 3.14 -6.15
CA LYS A 401 -14.02 4.07 -5.10
C LYS A 401 -14.80 3.33 -4.02
N LEU A 402 -14.91 3.92 -2.84
CA LEU A 402 -15.64 3.31 -1.71
C LEU A 402 -17.12 3.06 -2.05
N GLU A 403 -17.75 3.94 -2.85
CA GLU A 403 -19.13 3.76 -3.31
C GLU A 403 -19.37 2.45 -4.09
N HIS A 404 -18.32 1.91 -4.72
CA HIS A 404 -18.41 0.63 -5.44
C HIS A 404 -18.53 -0.57 -4.50
N PHE A 405 -18.21 -0.39 -3.21
CA PHE A 405 -18.44 -1.41 -2.18
C PHE A 405 -19.85 -1.37 -1.58
N ALA A 406 -20.68 -0.37 -1.93
CA ALA A 406 -22.02 -0.23 -1.36
C ALA A 406 -22.85 -1.52 -1.41
N PRO A 407 -22.86 -2.33 -2.50
CA PRO A 407 -23.59 -3.59 -2.51
C PRO A 407 -23.08 -4.62 -1.49
N ALA A 408 -21.76 -4.65 -1.24
CA ALA A 408 -21.18 -5.57 -0.25
C ALA A 408 -21.45 -5.07 1.18
N ILE A 409 -21.44 -3.76 1.41
CA ILE A 409 -21.75 -3.15 2.71
C ILE A 409 -23.22 -3.40 3.08
N GLU A 410 -24.14 -3.21 2.14
CA GLU A 410 -25.56 -3.44 2.33
C GLU A 410 -25.85 -4.95 2.61
N TRP A 411 -25.22 -5.82 1.84
CA TRP A 411 -25.32 -7.26 2.05
C TRP A 411 -24.73 -7.69 3.40
N TRP A 412 -23.65 -7.07 3.87
CA TRP A 412 -22.96 -7.43 5.11
C TRP A 412 -23.87 -7.39 6.34
N ASP A 413 -24.74 -6.40 6.42
CA ASP A 413 -25.67 -6.23 7.54
C ASP A 413 -26.92 -7.12 7.40
N ASN A 414 -27.26 -7.57 6.16
CA ASN A 414 -28.44 -8.38 5.83
C ASN A 414 -28.05 -9.57 4.94
N ARG A 415 -27.20 -10.45 5.48
CA ARG A 415 -26.64 -11.58 4.72
C ARG A 415 -27.71 -12.56 4.28
N GLU A 416 -27.80 -12.76 2.97
CA GLU A 416 -28.66 -13.74 2.32
C GLU A 416 -27.93 -14.41 1.16
N GLU A 417 -28.38 -15.59 0.78
CA GLU A 417 -27.87 -16.28 -0.42
C GLU A 417 -28.44 -15.62 -1.66
N ILE A 418 -27.57 -15.33 -2.64
CA ILE A 418 -27.92 -14.66 -3.89
C ILE A 418 -27.38 -15.49 -5.05
N THR A 419 -28.28 -15.85 -5.98
CA THR A 419 -27.93 -16.51 -7.23
C THR A 419 -28.34 -15.61 -8.40
N ILE A 420 -27.43 -15.40 -9.35
CA ILE A 420 -27.66 -14.60 -10.56
C ILE A 420 -27.29 -15.48 -11.76
N ASP A 421 -28.24 -15.62 -12.69
CA ASP A 421 -28.08 -16.41 -13.93
C ASP A 421 -27.57 -17.85 -13.69
N GLY A 422 -28.01 -18.46 -12.58
CA GLY A 422 -27.62 -19.82 -12.20
C GLY A 422 -26.28 -19.93 -11.48
N PHE A 423 -25.58 -18.82 -11.23
CA PHE A 423 -24.30 -18.77 -10.50
C PHE A 423 -24.46 -18.15 -9.12
N ASP A 424 -23.86 -18.77 -8.11
CA ASP A 424 -23.86 -18.24 -6.76
C ASP A 424 -23.05 -16.94 -6.70
N LYS A 425 -23.70 -15.82 -6.35
CA LYS A 425 -23.07 -14.54 -6.04
C LYS A 425 -22.72 -14.44 -4.55
N ALA A 426 -23.66 -14.85 -3.71
CA ALA A 426 -23.46 -14.95 -2.27
C ALA A 426 -24.00 -16.28 -1.77
N LYS A 427 -23.21 -17.00 -0.97
CA LYS A 427 -23.61 -18.29 -0.42
C LYS A 427 -22.85 -18.62 0.84
N LYS A 428 -23.53 -19.33 1.72
CA LYS A 428 -22.98 -19.84 2.96
C LYS A 428 -22.59 -21.32 2.81
N TYR A 429 -21.41 -21.67 3.32
CA TYR A 429 -20.93 -23.06 3.35
C TYR A 429 -20.54 -23.45 4.78
N THR A 430 -20.86 -24.67 5.15
CA THR A 430 -20.41 -25.25 6.43
C THR A 430 -18.95 -25.66 6.36
N VAL A 431 -18.28 -25.75 7.52
CA VAL A 431 -16.88 -26.19 7.59
C VAL A 431 -16.71 -27.61 7.05
N GLU A 432 -17.72 -28.49 7.19
CA GLU A 432 -17.73 -29.87 6.66
C GLU A 432 -17.68 -29.85 5.12
N GLU A 433 -18.47 -29.00 4.49
CA GLU A 433 -18.44 -28.82 3.02
C GLU A 433 -17.08 -28.30 2.55
N LEU A 434 -16.45 -27.37 3.28
CA LEU A 434 -15.12 -26.85 2.96
C LEU A 434 -14.05 -27.95 3.11
N LYS A 435 -14.11 -28.75 4.17
CA LYS A 435 -13.24 -29.92 4.37
C LYS A 435 -13.38 -30.96 3.28
N ALA A 436 -14.60 -31.27 2.88
CA ALA A 436 -14.90 -32.24 1.83
C ALA A 436 -14.29 -31.84 0.47
N ARG A 437 -14.03 -30.53 0.27
CA ARG A 437 -13.35 -29.96 -0.90
C ARG A 437 -11.84 -29.88 -0.75
N SER A 438 -11.22 -30.58 0.20
CA SER A 438 -9.79 -30.48 0.53
C SER A 438 -9.36 -29.03 0.82
N TYR A 439 -10.19 -28.30 1.55
CA TYR A 439 -9.98 -26.90 1.89
C TYR A 439 -9.84 -25.96 0.67
N ASN A 440 -10.34 -26.37 -0.49
CA ASN A 440 -10.51 -25.42 -1.60
C ASN A 440 -11.69 -24.50 -1.26
N ILE A 441 -11.35 -23.25 -0.97
CA ILE A 441 -12.29 -22.18 -0.62
C ILE A 441 -12.50 -21.19 -1.77
N ASP A 442 -12.19 -21.57 -2.99
CA ASP A 442 -12.48 -20.80 -4.20
C ASP A 442 -13.95 -21.02 -4.59
N LEU A 443 -14.82 -20.18 -4.06
CA LEU A 443 -16.28 -20.28 -4.16
C LEU A 443 -16.86 -18.94 -4.58
N CYS A 444 -18.09 -18.95 -5.11
CA CYS A 444 -18.76 -17.76 -5.65
C CYS A 444 -17.88 -17.01 -6.66
N GLY A 445 -17.22 -17.76 -7.55
CA GLY A 445 -16.39 -17.21 -8.63
C GLY A 445 -17.21 -16.45 -9.67
N TYR A 446 -16.53 -15.70 -10.53
CA TYR A 446 -17.18 -15.11 -11.69
C TYR A 446 -17.71 -16.21 -12.61
N PRO A 447 -18.89 -16.02 -13.22
CA PRO A 447 -19.37 -16.92 -14.25
C PRO A 447 -18.29 -17.03 -15.35
N HIS A 448 -17.84 -18.22 -15.60
CA HIS A 448 -17.08 -18.52 -16.81
C HIS A 448 -18.11 -18.85 -17.88
N GLU A 449 -18.15 -18.09 -18.97
CA GLU A 449 -18.69 -18.61 -20.20
C GLU A 449 -17.79 -19.81 -20.54
N GLU A 450 -18.33 -21.02 -20.49
CA GLU A 450 -17.66 -22.16 -21.08
C GLU A 450 -17.49 -21.78 -22.58
N GLU A 451 -16.30 -21.40 -22.96
CA GLU A 451 -15.98 -21.26 -24.38
C GLU A 451 -16.28 -22.62 -24.99
N GLU A 452 -17.33 -22.66 -25.81
CA GLU A 452 -17.70 -23.86 -26.56
C GLU A 452 -16.45 -24.31 -27.31
N ILE A 453 -15.87 -25.44 -26.91
CA ILE A 453 -14.65 -25.96 -27.55
C ILE A 453 -15.08 -26.40 -28.94
N LEU A 454 -15.02 -25.44 -29.86
CA LEU A 454 -15.34 -25.68 -31.27
C LEU A 454 -14.39 -26.73 -31.85
N PRO A 455 -14.89 -27.58 -32.74
CA PRO A 455 -14.02 -28.48 -33.48
C PRO A 455 -12.84 -27.71 -34.10
N PRO A 456 -11.62 -28.26 -34.16
CA PRO A 456 -10.44 -27.54 -34.65
C PRO A 456 -10.61 -26.87 -36.00
N LYS A 457 -11.44 -27.45 -36.87
CA LYS A 457 -11.75 -26.90 -38.21
C LYS A 457 -12.56 -25.58 -38.12
N GLU A 458 -13.55 -25.55 -37.25
CA GLU A 458 -14.40 -24.38 -37.02
C GLU A 458 -13.63 -23.27 -36.27
N LEU A 459 -12.77 -23.64 -35.34
CA LEU A 459 -11.91 -22.70 -34.64
C LEU A 459 -10.92 -22.02 -35.58
N ILE A 460 -10.30 -22.77 -36.50
CA ILE A 460 -9.41 -22.23 -37.55
C ILE A 460 -10.16 -21.30 -38.48
N GLN A 461 -11.36 -21.68 -38.87
CA GLN A 461 -12.20 -20.84 -39.77
C GLN A 461 -12.56 -19.53 -39.07
N GLN A 462 -13.05 -19.55 -37.85
CA GLN A 462 -13.34 -18.32 -37.08
C GLN A 462 -12.12 -17.46 -36.88
N TYR A 463 -10.95 -18.07 -36.58
CA TYR A 463 -9.69 -17.32 -36.50
C TYR A 463 -9.34 -16.62 -37.80
N GLN A 464 -9.49 -17.30 -38.92
CA GLN A 464 -9.20 -16.73 -40.27
C GLN A 464 -10.16 -15.57 -40.59
N GLU A 465 -11.44 -15.70 -40.30
CA GLU A 465 -12.46 -14.67 -40.51
C GLU A 465 -12.17 -13.44 -39.62
N LYS A 466 -11.90 -13.67 -38.32
CA LYS A 466 -11.56 -12.59 -37.38
C LYS A 466 -10.26 -11.88 -37.78
N ARG A 467 -9.25 -12.61 -38.23
CA ARG A 467 -8.01 -12.05 -38.74
C ARG A 467 -8.20 -11.21 -39.99
N ALA A 468 -9.02 -11.68 -40.94
CA ALA A 468 -9.35 -10.93 -42.13
C ALA A 468 -10.08 -9.61 -41.81
N SER A 469 -11.04 -9.64 -40.89
CA SER A 469 -11.75 -8.44 -40.43
C SER A 469 -10.81 -7.44 -39.74
N LEU A 470 -9.93 -7.92 -38.86
CA LEU A 470 -8.95 -7.04 -38.17
C LEU A 470 -7.95 -6.42 -39.12
N ASN A 471 -7.48 -7.18 -40.11
CA ASN A 471 -6.59 -6.64 -41.18
C ASN A 471 -7.30 -5.56 -42.01
N ALA A 472 -8.55 -5.78 -42.39
CA ALA A 472 -9.33 -4.77 -43.11
C ALA A 472 -9.54 -3.48 -42.29
N ASP A 473 -9.74 -3.60 -40.96
CA ASP A 473 -9.81 -2.44 -40.07
C ASP A 473 -8.47 -1.71 -39.98
N ILE A 474 -7.36 -2.44 -39.85
CA ILE A 474 -6.01 -1.89 -39.85
C ILE A 474 -5.74 -1.14 -41.17
N ASP A 475 -6.02 -1.76 -42.31
CA ASP A 475 -5.82 -1.15 -43.62
C ASP A 475 -6.66 0.12 -43.79
N ARG A 476 -7.90 0.11 -43.31
CA ARG A 476 -8.78 1.30 -43.31
C ARG A 476 -8.21 2.42 -42.45
N ILE A 477 -7.70 2.11 -41.26
CA ILE A 477 -7.10 3.10 -40.33
C ILE A 477 -5.81 3.65 -40.94
N LEU A 478 -4.97 2.79 -41.52
CA LEU A 478 -3.76 3.21 -42.23
C LEU A 478 -4.07 4.14 -43.40
N ALA A 479 -5.10 3.83 -44.21
CA ALA A 479 -5.54 4.70 -45.30
C ALA A 479 -6.01 6.08 -44.79
N GLN A 480 -6.71 6.13 -43.67
CA GLN A 480 -7.10 7.40 -43.04
C GLN A 480 -5.89 8.20 -42.52
N ILE A 481 -4.89 7.52 -41.93
CA ILE A 481 -3.65 8.17 -41.47
C ILE A 481 -2.85 8.73 -42.64
N THR A 482 -2.69 7.97 -43.71
CA THR A 482 -2.01 8.44 -44.95
C THR A 482 -2.72 9.63 -45.59
N ASP A 483 -4.03 9.62 -45.63
CA ASP A 483 -4.84 10.74 -46.12
C ASP A 483 -4.65 12.00 -45.28
N ILE A 484 -4.69 11.86 -43.96
CA ILE A 484 -4.48 12.97 -43.01
C ILE A 484 -3.05 13.54 -43.10
N LEU A 485 -2.06 12.68 -43.32
CA LEU A 485 -0.64 13.09 -43.44
C LEU A 485 -0.25 13.56 -44.82
N GLY A 486 -1.13 13.41 -45.83
CA GLY A 486 -0.85 13.73 -47.22
C GLY A 486 0.28 12.88 -47.82
N ILE A 487 0.46 11.65 -47.36
CA ILE A 487 1.48 10.74 -47.85
C ILE A 487 0.89 9.89 -48.98
N ASP A 488 1.45 10.01 -50.18
CA ASP A 488 1.10 9.15 -51.31
C ASP A 488 2.00 7.89 -51.28
N ILE A 489 1.39 6.73 -51.00
CA ILE A 489 2.12 5.46 -50.90
C ILE A 489 2.26 4.77 -52.28
N THR A 490 1.77 5.41 -53.33
CA THR A 490 1.75 4.79 -54.69
C THR A 490 3.04 4.99 -55.49
N GLU A 491 4.06 5.69 -54.97
CA GLU A 491 5.35 5.82 -55.62
C GLU A 491 6.46 5.18 -54.75
N GLU A 492 6.67 3.86 -54.89
CA GLU A 492 7.99 3.22 -54.80
C GLU A 492 7.88 1.75 -55.25
N GLY A 493 8.17 1.56 -56.51
CA GLY A 493 8.33 0.25 -57.10
C GLY A 493 8.93 0.34 -58.46
N ASP A 494 10.20 0.79 -58.54
CA ASP A 494 11.13 0.47 -59.63
C ASP A 494 12.49 1.14 -59.33
N GLU A 495 13.38 0.38 -58.69
CA GLU A 495 14.82 0.35 -58.98
C GLU A 495 15.46 -0.87 -58.29
#